data_067a380da9949945f1a34efd1f4edaf8
#
_entry.id   067a380da9949945f1a34efd1f4edaf8
#
_cell.length_a   1.000
_cell.length_b   1.000
_cell.length_c   1.000
_cell.angle_alpha   90.00
_cell.angle_beta   90.00
_cell.angle_gamma   90.00
#
_symmetry.space_group_name_H-M   'P 1'
#
loop_
_entity.id
_entity.type
_entity.pdbx_description
1 polymer ?
#
loop_
_entity_poly.entity_id
_entity_poly.type
_entity_poly.pdbx_seq_one_letter_code
_entity_poly.pdbx_strand_id
1 'polypeptide(L)'
;MKKYLMSLLFVSFFSHAGTALDSALKLWSPTQIERNGDVLHIVLPQAKVTDGIFKSVVKMGLCPVVWEGKADDLKGVAEVALLNQFGKQGYVVEEVASTCTEMGKLTGAKSDTYLLGKTRLY
;
A
#
# COMPACT_ATOMS: atom_id res chain seq x y z
N MET A 1 27.81 40.24 -30.40
CA MET A 1 27.42 38.83 -30.40
C MET A 1 26.81 38.50 -29.07
N LYS A 2 25.52 38.31 -29.06
CA LYS A 2 24.81 37.96 -27.84
C LYS A 2 24.72 36.46 -27.74
N LYS A 3 25.45 35.90 -26.79
CA LYS A 3 25.28 34.47 -26.44
C LYS A 3 24.08 34.36 -25.53
N TYR A 4 23.02 33.79 -26.04
CA TYR A 4 21.87 33.47 -25.22
C TYR A 4 22.19 32.18 -24.44
N LEU A 5 22.43 32.35 -23.16
CA LEU A 5 22.41 31.24 -22.22
C LEU A 5 20.97 30.81 -22.05
N MET A 6 20.56 29.81 -22.80
CA MET A 6 19.32 29.12 -22.53
C MET A 6 19.49 28.32 -21.25
N SER A 7 19.00 28.92 -20.18
CA SER A 7 18.87 28.20 -18.91
C SER A 7 17.77 27.19 -19.10
N LEU A 8 18.17 25.95 -19.39
CA LEU A 8 17.26 24.80 -19.36
C LEU A 8 16.90 24.57 -17.91
N LEU A 9 15.77 25.13 -17.51
CA LEU A 9 15.10 24.75 -16.28
C LEU A 9 14.59 23.32 -16.46
N PHE A 10 15.34 22.36 -15.95
CA PHE A 10 14.83 21.03 -15.72
C PHE A 10 13.87 21.10 -14.56
N VAL A 11 12.60 21.33 -14.86
CA VAL A 11 11.55 21.08 -13.90
C VAL A 11 11.42 19.57 -13.81
N SER A 12 12.04 18.99 -12.80
CA SER A 12 11.78 17.61 -12.43
C SER A 12 10.36 17.55 -11.93
N PHE A 13 9.43 17.25 -12.83
CA PHE A 13 8.12 16.81 -12.42
C PHE A 13 8.28 15.46 -11.76
N PHE A 14 8.35 15.43 -10.43
CA PHE A 14 7.92 14.26 -9.73
C PHE A 14 6.42 14.14 -9.95
N SER A 15 6.03 13.67 -11.13
CA SER A 15 4.69 13.20 -11.29
C SER A 15 4.60 11.94 -10.44
N HIS A 16 3.96 12.06 -9.30
CA HIS A 16 3.29 10.93 -8.71
C HIS A 16 2.13 10.57 -9.64
N ALA A 17 2.49 10.23 -10.89
CA ALA A 17 1.56 9.59 -11.79
C ALA A 17 1.11 8.36 -11.05
N GLY A 18 -0.17 8.31 -10.67
CA GLY A 18 -0.70 7.31 -9.81
C GLY A 18 -0.21 5.94 -10.19
N THR A 19 0.59 5.35 -9.33
CA THR A 19 0.94 3.95 -9.42
C THR A 19 -0.33 3.12 -9.30
N ALA A 20 -0.28 1.87 -9.70
CA ALA A 20 -1.43 0.97 -9.52
C ALA A 20 -1.83 0.89 -8.03
N LEU A 21 -0.84 0.95 -7.13
CA LEU A 21 -1.07 0.94 -5.69
C LEU A 21 -1.78 2.22 -5.22
N ASP A 22 -1.32 3.40 -5.66
CA ASP A 22 -1.97 4.67 -5.33
C ASP A 22 -3.42 4.69 -5.79
N SER A 23 -3.69 4.23 -7.00
CA SER A 23 -5.05 4.13 -7.53
C SER A 23 -5.90 3.15 -6.74
N ALA A 24 -5.35 2.00 -6.36
CA ALA A 24 -6.06 0.97 -5.60
C ALA A 24 -6.42 1.43 -4.19
N LEU A 25 -5.58 2.27 -3.57
CA LEU A 25 -5.77 2.76 -2.21
C LEU A 25 -6.55 4.09 -2.14
N LYS A 26 -6.88 4.69 -3.26
CA LYS A 26 -7.51 6.01 -3.33
C LYS A 26 -8.80 6.10 -2.52
N LEU A 27 -9.57 5.03 -2.45
CA LEU A 27 -10.83 4.97 -1.72
C LEU A 27 -10.67 5.31 -0.22
N TRP A 28 -9.52 4.98 0.36
CA TRP A 28 -9.23 5.23 1.78
C TRP A 28 -8.42 6.50 2.02
N SER A 29 -8.11 7.25 0.97
CA SER A 29 -7.40 8.55 1.04
C SER A 29 -6.14 8.53 1.91
N PRO A 30 -5.18 7.63 1.67
CA PRO A 30 -3.98 7.60 2.49
C PRO A 30 -3.27 8.95 2.46
N THR A 31 -2.83 9.40 3.62
CA THR A 31 -2.08 10.66 3.76
C THR A 31 -0.59 10.47 3.54
N GLN A 32 -0.11 9.24 3.66
CA GLN A 32 1.29 8.89 3.46
C GLN A 32 1.40 7.43 3.02
N ILE A 33 2.24 7.19 2.03
CA ILE A 33 2.66 5.85 1.64
C ILE A 33 4.19 5.92 1.58
N GLU A 34 4.85 5.26 2.52
CA GLU A 34 6.29 5.33 2.67
C GLU A 34 6.90 3.94 2.83
N ARG A 35 7.99 3.70 2.15
CA ARG A 35 8.71 2.44 2.23
C ARG A 35 9.98 2.59 3.07
N ASN A 36 10.09 1.77 4.11
CA ASN A 36 11.28 1.66 4.94
C ASN A 36 11.82 0.22 4.83
N GLY A 37 12.89 0.04 4.05
CA GLY A 37 13.42 -1.29 3.79
C GLY A 37 12.42 -2.17 3.05
N ASP A 38 12.02 -3.27 3.66
CA ASP A 38 11.04 -4.22 3.13
C ASP A 38 9.63 -4.05 3.71
N VAL A 39 9.42 -3.00 4.50
CA VAL A 39 8.10 -2.66 5.08
C VAL A 39 7.53 -1.43 4.40
N LEU A 40 6.31 -1.55 3.91
CA LEU A 40 5.53 -0.44 3.39
C LEU A 40 4.59 0.08 4.48
N HIS A 41 4.70 1.36 4.80
CA HIS A 41 3.83 2.05 5.75
C HIS A 41 2.77 2.84 5.01
N ILE A 42 1.51 2.56 5.28
CA ILE A 42 0.35 3.27 4.73
C ILE A 42 -0.37 3.94 5.90
N VAL A 43 -0.39 5.27 5.89
CA VAL A 43 -1.04 6.08 6.92
C VAL A 43 -2.40 6.53 6.41
N LEU A 44 -3.45 6.21 7.14
CA LEU A 44 -4.83 6.58 6.82
C LEU A 44 -5.28 7.76 7.68
N PRO A 45 -6.23 8.58 7.19
CA PRO A 45 -6.75 9.73 7.93
C PRO A 45 -7.78 9.34 9.00
N GLN A 46 -7.57 8.19 9.63
CA GLN A 46 -8.45 7.65 10.66
C GLN A 46 -7.82 7.79 12.04
N ALA A 47 -8.60 8.10 13.06
CA ALA A 47 -8.12 8.13 14.44
C ALA A 47 -7.68 6.74 14.90
N LYS A 48 -8.37 5.71 14.41
CA LYS A 48 -8.09 4.31 14.69
C LYS A 48 -8.29 3.46 13.44
N VAL A 49 -7.34 2.61 13.14
CA VAL A 49 -7.52 1.56 12.14
C VAL A 49 -8.20 0.38 12.83
N THR A 50 -9.43 0.11 12.44
CA THR A 50 -10.19 -1.03 12.93
C THR A 50 -9.85 -2.29 12.14
N ASP A 51 -10.18 -3.45 12.68
CA ASP A 51 -10.09 -4.74 11.99
C ASP A 51 -10.83 -4.71 10.64
N GLY A 52 -12.03 -4.14 10.61
CA GLY A 52 -12.81 -4.01 9.38
C GLY A 52 -12.14 -3.14 8.32
N ILE A 53 -11.57 -2.01 8.71
CA ILE A 53 -10.82 -1.13 7.81
C ILE A 53 -9.61 -1.90 7.26
N PHE A 54 -8.85 -2.54 8.12
CA PHE A 54 -7.67 -3.31 7.72
C PHE A 54 -8.03 -4.40 6.69
N LYS A 55 -9.04 -5.21 6.98
CA LYS A 55 -9.52 -6.25 6.06
C LYS A 55 -9.94 -5.68 4.71
N SER A 56 -10.68 -4.58 4.72
CA SER A 56 -11.14 -3.92 3.49
C SER A 56 -9.97 -3.44 2.65
N VAL A 57 -8.97 -2.79 3.26
CA VAL A 57 -7.79 -2.28 2.54
C VAL A 57 -7.00 -3.44 1.94
N VAL A 58 -6.78 -4.51 2.69
CA VAL A 58 -6.05 -5.68 2.19
C VAL A 58 -6.82 -6.35 1.05
N LYS A 59 -8.09 -6.64 1.25
CA LYS A 59 -8.90 -7.43 0.30
C LYS A 59 -9.29 -6.65 -0.95
N MET A 60 -9.55 -5.37 -0.84
CA MET A 60 -10.05 -4.53 -1.93
C MET A 60 -9.02 -3.55 -2.48
N GLY A 61 -7.91 -3.35 -1.79
CA GLY A 61 -6.85 -2.43 -2.20
C GLY A 61 -5.55 -3.14 -2.56
N LEU A 62 -4.89 -3.75 -1.59
CA LEU A 62 -3.56 -4.36 -1.78
C LEU A 62 -3.61 -5.62 -2.63
N CYS A 63 -4.46 -6.58 -2.28
CA CYS A 63 -4.50 -7.86 -2.96
C CYS A 63 -4.92 -7.78 -4.42
N PRO A 64 -5.89 -6.95 -4.83
CA PRO A 64 -6.20 -6.79 -6.26
C PRO A 64 -5.01 -6.36 -7.10
N VAL A 65 -4.11 -5.53 -6.58
CA VAL A 65 -2.89 -5.12 -7.27
C VAL A 65 -1.99 -6.33 -7.53
N VAL A 66 -1.87 -7.22 -6.55
CA VAL A 66 -1.11 -8.47 -6.69
C VAL A 66 -1.78 -9.41 -7.69
N TRP A 67 -3.09 -9.60 -7.60
CA TRP A 67 -3.84 -10.50 -8.47
C TRP A 67 -3.84 -10.05 -9.93
N GLU A 68 -3.82 -8.75 -10.18
CA GLU A 68 -3.79 -8.19 -11.53
C GLU A 68 -2.39 -8.14 -12.15
N GLY A 69 -1.36 -8.57 -11.40
CA GLY A 69 0.02 -8.53 -11.86
C GLY A 69 0.59 -7.10 -11.96
N LYS A 70 0.01 -6.15 -11.22
CA LYS A 70 0.42 -4.74 -11.20
C LYS A 70 1.14 -4.35 -9.91
N ALA A 71 1.82 -5.30 -9.30
CA ALA A 71 2.43 -5.15 -7.98
C ALA A 71 3.88 -4.63 -8.03
N ASP A 72 4.24 -3.83 -9.01
CA ASP A 72 5.60 -3.30 -9.13
C ASP A 72 6.00 -2.49 -7.89
N ASP A 73 5.06 -1.75 -7.30
CA ASP A 73 5.30 -0.96 -6.09
C ASP A 73 5.47 -1.82 -4.83
N LEU A 74 5.03 -3.07 -4.88
CA LEU A 74 5.18 -4.04 -3.80
C LEU A 74 6.39 -4.94 -3.98
N LYS A 75 7.16 -4.73 -5.03
CA LYS A 75 8.35 -5.52 -5.30
C LYS A 75 9.38 -5.35 -4.20
N GLY A 76 9.78 -6.46 -3.58
CA GLY A 76 10.69 -6.44 -2.43
C GLY A 76 10.04 -6.00 -1.11
N VAL A 77 8.74 -5.74 -1.09
CA VAL A 77 8.00 -5.49 0.14
C VAL A 77 7.60 -6.81 0.77
N ALA A 78 8.06 -7.06 1.99
CA ALA A 78 7.68 -8.25 2.76
C ALA A 78 6.41 -8.00 3.55
N GLU A 79 6.31 -6.85 4.22
CA GLU A 79 5.21 -6.52 5.11
C GLU A 79 4.58 -5.18 4.74
N VAL A 80 3.28 -5.05 4.97
CA VAL A 80 2.56 -3.78 4.85
C VAL A 80 1.92 -3.44 6.20
N ALA A 81 2.33 -2.29 6.76
CA ALA A 81 1.75 -1.74 7.97
C ALA A 81 0.69 -0.70 7.60
N LEU A 82 -0.54 -0.94 8.03
CA LEU A 82 -1.65 -0.01 7.86
C LEU A 82 -1.90 0.72 9.17
N LEU A 83 -1.66 2.02 9.17
CA LEU A 83 -1.54 2.84 10.38
C LEU A 83 -2.61 3.93 10.43
N ASN A 84 -2.95 4.32 11.66
CA ASN A 84 -3.82 5.46 11.92
C ASN A 84 -3.12 6.79 11.56
N GLN A 85 -3.87 7.90 11.66
CA GLN A 85 -3.38 9.23 11.30
C GLN A 85 -2.10 9.66 12.04
N PHE A 86 -1.81 9.08 13.19
CA PHE A 86 -0.62 9.37 13.99
C PHE A 86 0.56 8.42 13.69
N GLY A 87 0.36 7.43 12.83
CA GLY A 87 1.38 6.45 12.50
C GLY A 87 1.75 5.53 13.65
N LYS A 88 0.87 5.33 14.64
CA LYS A 88 1.18 4.62 15.88
C LYS A 88 0.33 3.39 16.15
N GLN A 89 -0.82 3.29 15.52
CA GLN A 89 -1.75 2.19 15.76
C GLN A 89 -2.21 1.61 14.44
N GLY A 90 -2.33 0.32 14.38
CA GLY A 90 -2.85 -0.38 13.24
C GLY A 90 -2.44 -1.84 13.20
N TYR A 91 -2.42 -2.39 12.01
CA TYR A 91 -2.14 -3.80 11.77
C TYR A 91 -1.11 -3.97 10.67
N VAL A 92 -0.40 -5.07 10.72
CA VAL A 92 0.59 -5.45 9.72
C VAL A 92 0.16 -6.74 9.06
N VAL A 93 0.12 -6.74 7.73
CA VAL A 93 0.02 -7.98 6.97
C VAL A 93 1.42 -8.47 6.63
N GLU A 94 1.72 -9.69 7.02
CA GLU A 94 3.00 -10.34 6.77
C GLU A 94 3.02 -11.04 5.42
N GLU A 95 4.19 -11.12 4.78
CA GLU A 95 4.38 -11.81 3.51
C GLU A 95 3.30 -11.41 2.48
N VAL A 96 3.15 -10.11 2.24
CA VAL A 96 2.01 -9.55 1.52
C VAL A 96 1.75 -10.21 0.17
N ALA A 97 2.78 -10.48 -0.63
CA ALA A 97 2.61 -11.07 -1.95
C ALA A 97 2.04 -12.50 -1.87
N SER A 98 2.65 -13.35 -1.06
CA SER A 98 2.18 -14.73 -0.90
C SER A 98 0.85 -14.80 -0.17
N THR A 99 0.63 -13.94 0.81
CA THR A 99 -0.64 -13.84 1.53
C THR A 99 -1.78 -13.51 0.59
N CYS A 100 -1.62 -12.49 -0.26
CA CYS A 100 -2.62 -12.13 -1.27
C CYS A 100 -2.84 -13.25 -2.28
N THR A 101 -1.77 -13.90 -2.74
CA THR A 101 -1.87 -15.01 -3.70
C THR A 101 -2.68 -16.17 -3.09
N GLU A 102 -2.42 -16.56 -1.87
CA GLU A 102 -3.17 -17.61 -1.19
C GLU A 102 -4.63 -17.20 -0.93
N MET A 103 -4.86 -15.96 -0.53
CA MET A 103 -6.22 -15.45 -0.34
C MET A 103 -7.04 -15.49 -1.63
N GLY A 104 -6.41 -15.30 -2.77
CA GLY A 104 -7.06 -15.36 -4.07
C GLY A 104 -7.61 -16.74 -4.43
N LYS A 105 -7.12 -17.80 -3.78
CA LYS A 105 -7.59 -19.18 -3.94
C LYS A 105 -8.73 -19.54 -2.99
N LEU A 106 -9.03 -18.66 -2.04
CA LEU A 106 -9.99 -18.89 -0.99
C LEU A 106 -11.20 -17.96 -1.13
N THR A 107 -12.32 -18.31 -0.56
CA THR A 107 -13.53 -17.50 -0.59
C THR A 107 -14.11 -17.30 0.81
N GLY A 108 -14.75 -16.14 1.01
CA GLY A 108 -15.50 -15.80 2.21
C GLY A 108 -14.70 -15.95 3.51
N ALA A 109 -15.25 -16.67 4.47
CA ALA A 109 -14.66 -16.84 5.79
C ALA A 109 -13.28 -17.49 5.79
N LYS A 110 -12.98 -18.35 4.82
CA LYS A 110 -11.66 -18.98 4.70
C LYS A 110 -10.58 -17.98 4.36
N SER A 111 -10.88 -17.03 3.48
CA SER A 111 -9.97 -15.93 3.12
C SER A 111 -9.69 -15.04 4.33
N ASP A 112 -10.71 -14.69 5.09
CA ASP A 112 -10.58 -13.87 6.30
C ASP A 112 -9.75 -14.57 7.38
N THR A 113 -9.97 -15.86 7.58
CA THR A 113 -9.22 -16.67 8.54
C THR A 113 -7.75 -16.76 8.14
N TYR A 114 -7.47 -16.96 6.86
CA TYR A 114 -6.10 -16.98 6.35
C TYR A 114 -5.40 -15.66 6.60
N LEU A 115 -6.06 -14.54 6.27
CA LEU A 115 -5.52 -13.21 6.53
C LEU A 115 -5.22 -12.98 8.01
N LEU A 116 -6.14 -13.41 8.88
CA LEU A 116 -5.94 -13.28 10.33
C LEU A 116 -4.65 -13.98 10.79
N GLY A 117 -4.36 -15.15 10.25
CA GLY A 117 -3.12 -15.88 10.54
C GLY A 117 -1.84 -15.21 10.04
N LYS A 118 -1.97 -14.24 9.14
CA LYS A 118 -0.87 -13.44 8.58
C LYS A 118 -0.87 -12.00 9.07
N THR A 119 -1.65 -11.71 10.09
CA THR A 119 -1.83 -10.37 10.64
C THR A 119 -1.25 -10.30 12.05
N ARG A 120 -0.55 -9.20 12.33
CA ARG A 120 -0.13 -8.86 13.68
C ARG A 120 -0.44 -7.40 13.99
N LEU A 121 -0.48 -7.07 15.26
CA LEU A 121 -0.57 -5.66 15.69
C LEU A 121 0.74 -4.93 15.38
N TYR A 122 0.60 -3.66 15.04
CA TYR A 122 1.76 -2.78 14.82
C TYR A 122 2.40 -2.36 16.12
#